data_f52de0ad5ee697b1c3482225d3f35d2f
#
_entry.id   f52de0ad5ee697b1c3482225d3f35d2f
#
_cell.length_a   1.000
_cell.length_b   1.000
_cell.length_c   1.000
_cell.angle_alpha   90.00
_cell.angle_beta   90.00
_cell.angle_gamma   90.00
#
_symmetry.space_group_name_H-M   'P 1'
#
loop_
_entity.id
_entity.type
_entity.pdbx_description
1 polymer ?
#
loop_
_entity_poly.entity_id
_entity_poly.type
_entity_poly.pdbx_seq_one_letter_code
_entity_poly.pdbx_strand_id
1 'polypeptide(L)'
;SMSAPAPAPKRKTAVEKTADKVSEVKQAALLKHTKEQIKAMQLSLFDLAPWGDDMRAMPNDLARAALFTTRNKKTPREVRQQHVIFHVNKDVLITYTGIELRADDDELVWQQVLEYAKRSPVGTPVSFTFYELCTDLGWPINGRYYDKAEECLTRLQATAVQFSSGRIGRLESVSLIHRFRVLDRGKKTSRCQVEIDEEMVVLFAGDHYSKFVWEKYRELSPTARRMFDYFVSHKEPFPLKLETFRLMCGSDSAR
;
A
#
# COMPACT_ATOMS: atom_id res chain seq x y z
N SER A 1 30.50 5.81 -32.52
CA SER A 1 29.17 5.56 -33.08
C SER A 1 28.14 6.31 -32.25
N MET A 2 27.57 7.35 -32.85
CA MET A 2 26.52 8.15 -32.22
C MET A 2 25.21 7.37 -32.25
N SER A 3 24.69 7.06 -31.06
CA SER A 3 23.36 6.45 -30.87
C SER A 3 22.28 7.45 -31.30
N ALA A 4 21.37 7.04 -32.16
CA ALA A 4 20.24 7.86 -32.59
C ALA A 4 19.32 8.20 -31.40
N PRO A 5 18.75 9.42 -31.33
CA PRO A 5 17.84 9.80 -30.27
C PRO A 5 16.56 8.96 -30.34
N ALA A 6 16.02 8.59 -29.16
CA ALA A 6 14.75 7.88 -29.08
C ALA A 6 13.62 8.68 -29.77
N PRO A 7 12.70 8.02 -30.51
CA PRO A 7 11.62 8.71 -31.19
C PRO A 7 10.71 9.42 -30.17
N ALA A 8 10.35 10.67 -30.49
CA ALA A 8 9.44 11.47 -29.68
C ALA A 8 8.07 10.76 -29.54
N PRO A 9 7.39 10.87 -28.38
CA PRO A 9 6.09 10.25 -28.18
C PRO A 9 5.08 10.78 -29.21
N LYS A 10 4.42 9.87 -29.93
CA LYS A 10 3.41 10.22 -30.93
C LYS A 10 2.26 10.98 -30.26
N ARG A 11 1.89 12.12 -30.82
CA ARG A 11 0.75 12.92 -30.37
C ARG A 11 -0.55 12.13 -30.61
N LYS A 12 -1.32 11.89 -29.53
CA LYS A 12 -2.63 11.21 -29.62
C LYS A 12 -3.59 11.97 -30.56
N THR A 13 -4.34 11.22 -31.33
CA THR A 13 -5.39 11.76 -32.23
C THR A 13 -6.58 12.30 -31.43
N ALA A 14 -7.44 13.11 -32.05
CA ALA A 14 -8.66 13.62 -31.40
C ALA A 14 -9.59 12.48 -30.96
N VAL A 15 -9.68 11.40 -31.75
CA VAL A 15 -10.48 10.20 -31.43
C VAL A 15 -9.94 9.46 -30.21
N GLU A 16 -8.62 9.28 -30.15
CA GLU A 16 -7.97 8.66 -28.99
C GLU A 16 -8.18 9.47 -27.70
N LYS A 17 -8.08 10.80 -27.79
CA LYS A 17 -8.35 11.69 -26.66
C LYS A 17 -9.80 11.62 -26.19
N THR A 18 -10.75 11.49 -27.13
CA THR A 18 -12.17 11.35 -26.80
C THR A 18 -12.46 9.99 -26.17
N ALA A 19 -11.87 8.91 -26.69
CA ALA A 19 -11.97 7.57 -26.12
C ALA A 19 -11.40 7.51 -24.70
N ASP A 20 -10.23 8.14 -24.47
CA ASP A 20 -9.61 8.25 -23.15
C ASP A 20 -10.54 8.98 -22.15
N LYS A 21 -11.13 10.11 -22.57
CA LYS A 21 -12.08 10.87 -21.74
C LYS A 21 -13.33 10.06 -21.38
N VAL A 22 -13.90 9.34 -22.33
CA VAL A 22 -15.07 8.48 -22.09
C VAL A 22 -14.71 7.36 -21.12
N SER A 23 -13.53 6.76 -21.26
CA SER A 23 -13.03 5.73 -20.34
C SER A 23 -12.84 6.31 -18.94
N GLU A 24 -12.20 7.47 -18.79
CA GLU A 24 -12.01 8.15 -17.51
C GLU A 24 -13.34 8.47 -16.81
N VAL A 25 -14.35 8.94 -17.55
CA VAL A 25 -15.68 9.22 -17.00
C VAL A 25 -16.37 7.96 -16.50
N LYS A 26 -16.28 6.86 -17.27
CA LYS A 26 -16.87 5.57 -16.85
C LYS A 26 -16.20 5.02 -15.59
N GLN A 27 -14.89 5.13 -15.49
CA GLN A 27 -14.12 4.65 -14.33
C GLN A 27 -14.39 5.51 -13.09
N ALA A 28 -14.46 6.83 -13.24
CA ALA A 28 -14.83 7.74 -12.15
C ALA A 28 -16.23 7.45 -11.63
N ALA A 29 -17.19 7.15 -12.52
CA ALA A 29 -18.54 6.76 -12.15
C ALA A 29 -18.58 5.42 -11.38
N LEU A 30 -17.80 4.43 -11.82
CA LEU A 30 -17.68 3.13 -11.14
C LEU A 30 -17.06 3.28 -9.75
N LEU A 31 -16.00 4.07 -9.63
CA LEU A 31 -15.34 4.36 -8.36
C LEU A 31 -16.30 5.05 -7.38
N LYS A 32 -17.02 6.07 -7.86
CA LYS A 32 -18.03 6.77 -7.06
C LYS A 32 -19.13 5.82 -6.58
N HIS A 33 -19.63 4.96 -7.46
CA HIS A 33 -20.65 3.97 -7.12
C HIS A 33 -20.14 2.97 -6.06
N THR A 34 -18.92 2.48 -6.19
CA THR A 34 -18.29 1.59 -5.20
C THR A 34 -18.17 2.27 -3.84
N LYS A 35 -17.73 3.53 -3.79
CA LYS A 35 -17.64 4.31 -2.54
C LYS A 35 -19.02 4.51 -1.91
N GLU A 36 -20.03 4.84 -2.71
CA GLU A 36 -21.41 5.00 -2.23
C GLU A 36 -21.97 3.69 -1.67
N GLN A 37 -21.69 2.54 -2.31
CA GLN A 37 -22.06 1.23 -1.80
C GLN A 37 -21.37 0.91 -0.47
N ILE A 38 -20.07 1.14 -0.35
CA ILE A 38 -19.32 0.94 0.89
C ILE A 38 -19.97 1.71 2.04
N LYS A 39 -20.31 2.97 1.80
CA LYS A 39 -20.90 3.85 2.80
C LYS A 39 -22.34 3.47 3.13
N ALA A 40 -23.18 3.26 2.12
CA ALA A 40 -24.62 2.97 2.29
C ALA A 40 -24.86 1.60 2.93
N MET A 41 -24.07 0.58 2.59
CA MET A 41 -24.18 -0.78 3.08
C MET A 41 -23.28 -1.05 4.29
N GLN A 42 -22.50 -0.06 4.75
CA GLN A 42 -21.52 -0.21 5.84
C GLN A 42 -20.58 -1.41 5.63
N LEU A 43 -20.09 -1.56 4.40
CA LEU A 43 -19.20 -2.66 4.04
C LEU A 43 -17.88 -2.58 4.80
N SER A 44 -17.37 -3.74 5.18
CA SER A 44 -16.02 -3.90 5.71
C SER A 44 -15.04 -4.25 4.59
N LEU A 45 -13.73 -4.14 4.89
CA LEU A 45 -12.70 -4.63 3.97
C LEU A 45 -12.85 -6.14 3.74
N PHE A 46 -13.26 -6.90 4.75
CA PHE A 46 -13.52 -8.34 4.64
C PHE A 46 -14.65 -8.66 3.65
N ASP A 47 -15.67 -7.81 3.55
CA ASP A 47 -16.76 -7.98 2.58
C ASP A 47 -16.26 -7.82 1.14
N LEU A 48 -15.29 -6.93 0.91
CA LEU A 48 -14.71 -6.65 -0.41
C LEU A 48 -13.58 -7.61 -0.77
N ALA A 49 -12.79 -8.03 0.20
CA ALA A 49 -11.59 -8.84 0.05
C ALA A 49 -11.45 -9.78 1.25
N PRO A 50 -12.17 -10.91 1.31
CA PRO A 50 -12.11 -11.81 2.45
C PRO A 50 -10.77 -12.55 2.53
N TRP A 51 -10.22 -12.64 3.74
CA TRP A 51 -9.08 -13.51 4.06
C TRP A 51 -9.22 -14.09 5.47
N GLY A 52 -8.63 -15.28 5.70
CA GLY A 52 -8.62 -15.96 7.00
C GLY A 52 -7.75 -15.25 8.04
N ASP A 53 -7.96 -15.57 9.32
CA ASP A 53 -7.24 -14.93 10.43
C ASP A 53 -5.74 -15.27 10.47
N ASP A 54 -5.35 -16.40 9.90
CA ASP A 54 -3.95 -16.84 9.72
C ASP A 54 -3.28 -16.22 8.48
N MET A 55 -4.01 -15.44 7.71
CA MET A 55 -3.57 -14.83 6.46
C MET A 55 -3.53 -13.31 6.56
N ARG A 56 -2.86 -12.70 5.60
CA ARG A 56 -2.92 -11.26 5.31
C ARG A 56 -3.09 -11.06 3.81
N ALA A 57 -3.43 -9.85 3.44
CA ALA A 57 -3.67 -9.49 2.05
C ALA A 57 -2.95 -8.20 1.65
N MET A 58 -2.59 -8.10 0.38
CA MET A 58 -1.95 -6.95 -0.22
C MET A 58 -2.65 -6.62 -1.55
N PRO A 59 -3.02 -5.36 -1.81
CA PRO A 59 -3.48 -4.98 -3.14
C PRO A 59 -2.37 -5.22 -4.17
N ASN A 60 -2.71 -5.85 -5.29
CA ASN A 60 -1.73 -6.16 -6.33
C ASN A 60 -1.03 -4.92 -6.87
N ASP A 61 -1.73 -3.80 -6.99
CA ASP A 61 -1.14 -2.55 -7.47
C ASP A 61 -0.04 -2.02 -6.54
N LEU A 62 -0.15 -2.23 -5.24
CA LEU A 62 0.89 -1.85 -4.28
C LEU A 62 2.01 -2.89 -4.20
N ALA A 63 1.70 -4.16 -4.35
CA ALA A 63 2.69 -5.24 -4.40
C ALA A 63 3.68 -5.08 -5.56
N ARG A 64 3.23 -4.48 -6.66
CA ARG A 64 4.00 -4.24 -7.89
C ARG A 64 4.69 -2.89 -7.94
N ALA A 65 4.66 -2.13 -6.86
CA ALA A 65 5.20 -0.78 -6.76
C ALA A 65 6.34 -0.69 -5.74
N ALA A 66 7.20 0.31 -5.89
CA ALA A 66 8.28 0.61 -4.96
C ALA A 66 7.81 1.48 -3.77
N LEU A 67 6.63 1.20 -3.23
CA LEU A 67 6.10 1.92 -2.08
C LEU A 67 6.84 1.57 -0.79
N PHE A 68 7.08 0.29 -0.55
CA PHE A 68 7.85 -0.22 0.57
C PHE A 68 9.24 -0.63 0.08
N THR A 69 10.26 0.10 0.52
CA THR A 69 11.63 -0.09 0.05
C THR A 69 12.41 -1.09 0.90
N THR A 70 13.49 -1.63 0.36
CA THR A 70 14.43 -2.49 1.08
C THR A 70 15.75 -1.78 1.42
N ARG A 71 15.73 -0.45 1.49
CA ARG A 71 16.93 0.33 1.78
C ARG A 71 17.50 -0.03 3.17
N ASN A 72 18.81 0.06 3.29
CA ASN A 72 19.53 -0.31 4.49
C ASN A 72 19.06 0.53 5.70
N LYS A 73 18.84 -0.12 6.85
CA LYS A 73 18.47 0.53 8.11
C LYS A 73 19.41 1.64 8.55
N LYS A 74 20.69 1.55 8.20
CA LYS A 74 21.69 2.58 8.50
C LYS A 74 21.57 3.83 7.62
N THR A 75 20.89 3.73 6.49
CA THR A 75 20.63 4.88 5.61
C THR A 75 19.42 5.63 6.16
N PRO A 76 19.52 6.96 6.41
CA PRO A 76 18.38 7.75 6.84
C PRO A 76 17.22 7.65 5.85
N ARG A 77 16.00 7.69 6.37
CA ARG A 77 14.79 7.70 5.52
C ARG A 77 14.73 9.01 4.75
N GLU A 78 14.40 8.91 3.47
CA GLU A 78 14.16 10.08 2.63
C GLU A 78 12.83 10.75 2.99
N VAL A 79 12.80 12.08 2.95
CA VAL A 79 11.57 12.87 2.92
C VAL A 79 11.22 13.09 1.45
N ARG A 80 10.05 12.64 1.04
CA ARG A 80 9.61 12.67 -0.35
C ARG A 80 8.46 13.65 -0.52
N GLN A 81 8.52 14.44 -1.57
CA GLN A 81 7.47 15.38 -1.93
C GLN A 81 7.07 15.14 -3.39
N GLN A 82 5.81 14.74 -3.58
CA GLN A 82 5.26 14.41 -4.91
C GLN A 82 6.19 13.50 -5.73
N HIS A 83 6.77 12.51 -5.06
CA HIS A 83 7.73 11.59 -5.65
C HIS A 83 7.00 10.50 -6.44
N VAL A 84 7.35 10.34 -7.72
CA VAL A 84 6.81 9.27 -8.54
C VAL A 84 7.43 7.94 -8.11
N ILE A 85 6.57 7.03 -7.66
CA ILE A 85 6.96 5.68 -7.25
C ILE A 85 7.06 4.78 -8.48
N PHE A 86 8.16 4.01 -8.59
CA PHE A 86 8.27 3.00 -9.63
C PHE A 86 7.12 1.98 -9.53
N HIS A 87 6.52 1.65 -10.68
CA HIS A 87 5.53 0.59 -10.82
C HIS A 87 5.90 -0.30 -12.02
N VAL A 88 5.70 -1.61 -11.88
CA VAL A 88 5.99 -2.58 -12.95
C VAL A 88 5.12 -2.34 -14.18
N ASN A 89 3.85 -1.98 -13.96
CA ASN A 89 2.94 -1.58 -15.03
C ASN A 89 3.05 -0.08 -15.28
N LYS A 90 3.46 0.30 -16.51
CA LYS A 90 3.64 1.70 -16.91
C LYS A 90 2.33 2.50 -16.98
N ASP A 91 1.17 1.83 -17.05
CA ASP A 91 -0.13 2.48 -17.06
C ASP A 91 -0.61 2.88 -15.66
N VAL A 92 0.09 2.45 -14.62
CA VAL A 92 -0.18 2.83 -13.24
C VAL A 92 0.78 3.95 -12.83
N LEU A 93 0.22 5.05 -12.34
CA LEU A 93 0.98 6.17 -11.78
C LEU A 93 0.68 6.30 -10.29
N ILE A 94 1.72 6.24 -9.47
CA ILE A 94 1.65 6.47 -8.03
C ILE A 94 2.58 7.62 -7.69
N THR A 95 2.04 8.64 -7.03
CA THR A 95 2.81 9.78 -6.51
C THR A 95 2.70 9.79 -4.99
N TYR A 96 3.82 9.91 -4.32
CA TYR A 96 3.94 9.78 -2.88
C TYR A 96 4.53 11.04 -2.23
N THR A 97 3.90 11.51 -1.16
CA THR A 97 4.42 12.55 -0.28
C THR A 97 4.43 12.01 1.15
N GLY A 98 5.56 12.11 1.81
CA GLY A 98 5.77 11.64 3.17
C GLY A 98 7.18 11.13 3.40
N ILE A 99 7.40 10.50 4.54
CA ILE A 99 8.66 9.83 4.86
C ILE A 99 8.67 8.46 4.18
N GLU A 100 9.84 8.08 3.62
CA GLU A 100 10.04 6.78 2.99
C GLU A 100 9.53 5.63 3.86
N LEU A 101 8.70 4.76 3.27
CA LEU A 101 8.20 3.54 3.89
C LEU A 101 9.09 2.35 3.56
N ARG A 102 9.31 1.46 4.51
CA ARG A 102 10.19 0.30 4.36
C ARG A 102 9.46 -1.03 4.54
N ALA A 103 9.86 -2.01 3.76
CA ALA A 103 9.36 -3.37 3.87
C ALA A 103 9.74 -4.04 5.19
N ASP A 104 10.85 -3.62 5.80
CA ASP A 104 11.35 -4.19 7.06
C ASP A 104 10.34 -4.05 8.23
N ASP A 105 9.66 -2.93 8.30
CA ASP A 105 8.76 -2.60 9.41
C ASP A 105 7.39 -2.05 8.97
N ASP A 106 7.37 -0.97 8.21
CA ASP A 106 6.12 -0.27 7.86
C ASP A 106 5.12 -1.14 7.11
N GLU A 107 5.60 -1.98 6.18
CA GLU A 107 4.75 -2.90 5.42
C GLU A 107 4.05 -3.91 6.33
N LEU A 108 4.77 -4.50 7.28
CA LEU A 108 4.20 -5.45 8.24
C LEU A 108 3.18 -4.79 9.16
N VAL A 109 3.50 -3.61 9.68
CA VAL A 109 2.58 -2.86 10.55
C VAL A 109 1.31 -2.52 9.80
N TRP A 110 1.40 -2.06 8.56
CA TRP A 110 0.23 -1.74 7.74
C TRP A 110 -0.67 -2.95 7.51
N GLN A 111 -0.10 -4.09 7.14
CA GLN A 111 -0.86 -5.31 6.93
C GLN A 111 -1.53 -5.81 8.21
N GLN A 112 -0.88 -5.68 9.35
CA GLN A 112 -1.47 -6.05 10.64
C GLN A 112 -2.60 -5.10 11.06
N VAL A 113 -2.49 -3.82 10.77
CA VAL A 113 -3.59 -2.84 10.99
C VAL A 113 -4.81 -3.20 10.15
N LEU A 114 -4.61 -3.60 8.90
CA LEU A 114 -5.71 -4.07 8.05
C LEU A 114 -6.40 -5.30 8.64
N GLU A 115 -5.65 -6.21 9.26
CA GLU A 115 -6.20 -7.37 9.97
C GLU A 115 -7.13 -6.95 11.11
N TYR A 116 -6.72 -5.98 11.95
CA TYR A 116 -7.56 -5.47 13.03
C TYR A 116 -8.84 -4.80 12.52
N ALA A 117 -8.75 -4.15 11.38
CA ALA A 117 -9.85 -3.34 10.83
C ALA A 117 -10.75 -4.11 9.85
N LYS A 118 -10.35 -5.29 9.37
CA LYS A 118 -10.99 -5.95 8.23
C LYS A 118 -12.49 -6.25 8.40
N ARG A 119 -12.95 -6.49 9.64
CA ARG A 119 -14.34 -6.86 9.94
C ARG A 119 -15.21 -5.69 10.39
N SER A 120 -14.60 -4.54 10.64
CA SER A 120 -15.33 -3.33 11.00
C SER A 120 -15.77 -2.59 9.74
N PRO A 121 -16.92 -1.89 9.76
CA PRO A 121 -17.29 -1.03 8.63
C PRO A 121 -16.16 -0.05 8.30
N VAL A 122 -15.84 0.10 7.02
CA VAL A 122 -14.79 1.01 6.56
C VAL A 122 -15.08 2.43 7.05
N GLY A 123 -14.04 3.13 7.53
CA GLY A 123 -14.15 4.47 8.10
C GLY A 123 -14.54 4.50 9.58
N THR A 124 -14.80 3.36 10.22
CA THR A 124 -15.03 3.29 11.65
C THR A 124 -13.73 3.06 12.42
N PRO A 125 -13.57 3.68 13.62
CA PRO A 125 -12.38 3.47 14.43
C PRO A 125 -12.28 2.03 14.94
N VAL A 126 -11.07 1.48 14.91
CA VAL A 126 -10.74 0.19 15.55
C VAL A 126 -9.61 0.40 16.54
N SER A 127 -9.65 -0.36 17.62
CA SER A 127 -8.70 -0.24 18.73
C SER A 127 -7.89 -1.52 18.91
N PHE A 128 -6.62 -1.35 19.25
CA PHE A 128 -5.70 -2.42 19.64
C PHE A 128 -4.63 -1.84 20.57
N THR A 129 -3.90 -2.71 21.25
CA THR A 129 -2.79 -2.28 22.13
C THR A 129 -1.45 -2.44 21.43
N PHE A 130 -0.42 -1.73 21.88
CA PHE A 130 0.96 -1.96 21.42
C PHE A 130 1.43 -3.38 21.72
N TYR A 131 0.96 -3.94 22.84
CA TYR A 131 1.23 -5.34 23.21
C TYR A 131 0.68 -6.31 22.14
N GLU A 132 -0.58 -6.16 21.76
CA GLU A 132 -1.21 -6.98 20.71
C GLU A 132 -0.47 -6.83 19.38
N LEU A 133 -0.19 -5.59 18.98
CA LEU A 133 0.50 -5.31 17.73
C LEU A 133 1.89 -5.96 17.68
N CYS A 134 2.71 -5.77 18.71
CA CYS A 134 4.03 -6.38 18.76
C CYS A 134 3.97 -7.90 18.83
N THR A 135 3.00 -8.47 19.56
CA THR A 135 2.78 -9.91 19.61
C THR A 135 2.45 -10.46 18.23
N ASP A 136 1.52 -9.84 17.52
CA ASP A 136 1.08 -10.29 16.19
C ASP A 136 2.13 -10.07 15.10
N LEU A 137 3.03 -9.11 15.28
CA LEU A 137 4.20 -8.90 14.42
C LEU A 137 5.36 -9.87 14.73
N GLY A 138 5.31 -10.56 15.86
CA GLY A 138 6.42 -11.37 16.35
C GLY A 138 7.61 -10.54 16.86
N TRP A 139 7.35 -9.29 17.26
CA TRP A 139 8.36 -8.39 17.82
C TRP A 139 8.51 -8.58 19.33
N PRO A 140 9.70 -8.28 19.89
CA PRO A 140 9.88 -8.26 21.33
C PRO A 140 8.90 -7.33 22.04
N ILE A 141 8.47 -7.72 23.25
CA ILE A 141 7.53 -6.96 24.07
C ILE A 141 8.31 -6.09 25.04
N ASN A 142 8.59 -4.88 24.64
CA ASN A 142 9.29 -3.87 25.45
C ASN A 142 9.04 -2.46 24.93
N GLY A 143 9.43 -1.45 25.70
CA GLY A 143 9.22 -0.04 25.35
C GLY A 143 9.87 0.38 24.03
N ARG A 144 11.03 -0.15 23.70
CA ARG A 144 11.73 0.16 22.45
C ARG A 144 10.93 -0.26 21.22
N TYR A 145 10.32 -1.46 21.25
CA TYR A 145 9.49 -1.94 20.14
C TYR A 145 8.11 -1.31 20.12
N TYR A 146 7.57 -0.89 21.26
CA TYR A 146 6.35 -0.07 21.31
C TYR A 146 6.57 1.28 20.64
N ASP A 147 7.71 1.92 20.92
CA ASP A 147 8.09 3.17 20.25
C ASP A 147 8.27 2.96 18.73
N LYS A 148 8.92 1.88 18.33
CA LYS A 148 9.07 1.51 16.91
C LYS A 148 7.72 1.31 16.23
N ALA A 149 6.78 0.63 16.86
CA ALA A 149 5.43 0.43 16.35
C ALA A 149 4.68 1.77 16.20
N GLU A 150 4.77 2.64 17.20
CA GLU A 150 4.18 3.98 17.13
C GLU A 150 4.77 4.83 16.00
N GLU A 151 6.08 4.79 15.81
CA GLU A 151 6.76 5.48 14.71
C GLU A 151 6.28 4.97 13.34
N CYS A 152 6.09 3.65 13.17
CA CYS A 152 5.52 3.08 11.96
C CYS A 152 4.08 3.58 11.71
N LEU A 153 3.23 3.57 12.74
CA LEU A 153 1.85 4.04 12.64
C LEU A 153 1.80 5.53 12.28
N THR A 154 2.67 6.34 12.87
CA THR A 154 2.78 7.76 12.57
C THR A 154 3.22 8.00 11.13
N ARG A 155 4.22 7.25 10.62
CA ARG A 155 4.64 7.36 9.21
C ARG A 155 3.53 6.97 8.25
N LEU A 156 2.84 5.88 8.52
CA LEU A 156 1.74 5.39 7.68
C LEU A 156 0.57 6.37 7.62
N GLN A 157 0.27 7.04 8.73
CA GLN A 157 -0.76 8.06 8.80
C GLN A 157 -0.33 9.35 8.08
N ALA A 158 0.93 9.73 8.19
CA ALA A 158 1.48 10.95 7.58
C ALA A 158 1.86 10.74 6.10
N THR A 159 1.07 9.97 5.36
CA THR A 159 1.26 9.70 3.92
C THR A 159 0.18 10.37 3.10
N ALA A 160 0.56 10.90 1.94
CA ALA A 160 -0.37 11.33 0.91
C ALA A 160 0.00 10.63 -0.40
N VAL A 161 -0.92 9.79 -0.88
CA VAL A 161 -0.73 9.01 -2.10
C VAL A 161 -1.74 9.48 -3.13
N GLN A 162 -1.25 9.78 -4.33
CA GLN A 162 -2.07 9.97 -5.51
C GLN A 162 -1.90 8.72 -6.39
N PHE A 163 -3.01 8.15 -6.81
CA PHE A 163 -3.03 6.93 -7.60
C PHE A 163 -3.84 7.14 -8.87
N SER A 164 -3.32 6.65 -10.00
CA SER A 164 -4.05 6.68 -11.27
C SER A 164 -3.78 5.41 -12.05
N SER A 165 -4.85 4.77 -12.51
CA SER A 165 -4.77 3.60 -13.39
C SER A 165 -5.98 3.51 -14.31
N GLY A 166 -5.85 2.71 -15.38
CA GLY A 166 -6.97 2.41 -16.27
C GLY A 166 -8.13 1.71 -15.57
N ARG A 167 -7.86 0.92 -14.53
CA ARG A 167 -8.86 0.14 -13.80
C ARG A 167 -9.66 0.97 -12.80
N ILE A 168 -9.01 1.85 -12.06
CA ILE A 168 -9.61 2.58 -10.93
C ILE A 168 -9.94 4.02 -11.31
N GLY A 169 -9.25 4.59 -12.30
CA GLY A 169 -9.27 6.01 -12.56
C GLY A 169 -8.29 6.73 -11.65
N ARG A 170 -8.68 7.87 -11.07
CA ARG A 170 -7.82 8.72 -10.27
C ARG A 170 -8.28 8.79 -8.81
N LEU A 171 -7.37 8.50 -7.90
CA LEU A 171 -7.50 8.73 -6.46
C LEU A 171 -6.51 9.83 -6.08
N GLU A 172 -6.99 10.97 -5.56
CA GLU A 172 -6.16 12.16 -5.39
C GLU A 172 -5.56 12.33 -4.00
N SER A 173 -6.16 11.71 -3.00
CA SER A 173 -5.74 11.88 -1.61
C SER A 173 -6.01 10.60 -0.81
N VAL A 174 -5.13 9.63 -0.98
CA VAL A 174 -5.20 8.35 -0.26
C VAL A 174 -4.13 8.33 0.82
N SER A 175 -4.52 8.04 2.05
CA SER A 175 -3.60 7.70 3.15
C SER A 175 -3.61 6.20 3.39
N LEU A 176 -2.48 5.61 3.75
CA LEU A 176 -2.41 4.18 4.10
C LEU A 176 -3.14 3.91 5.42
N ILE A 177 -3.06 4.84 6.36
CA ILE A 177 -3.91 4.94 7.55
C ILE A 177 -4.50 6.35 7.54
N HIS A 178 -5.83 6.44 7.57
CA HIS A 178 -6.51 7.74 7.52
C HIS A 178 -6.32 8.53 8.81
N ARG A 179 -6.46 7.87 9.97
CA ARG A 179 -6.31 8.47 11.27
C ARG A 179 -5.66 7.51 12.25
N PHE A 180 -4.76 8.03 13.07
CA PHE A 180 -4.11 7.31 14.16
C PHE A 180 -4.04 8.18 15.40
N ARG A 181 -4.38 7.61 16.55
CA ARG A 181 -4.21 8.25 17.86
C ARG A 181 -3.94 7.23 18.95
N VAL A 182 -3.28 7.65 20.02
CA VAL A 182 -3.12 6.87 21.24
C VAL A 182 -4.07 7.43 22.30
N LEU A 183 -4.97 6.59 22.82
CA LEU A 183 -5.91 6.93 23.86
C LEU A 183 -5.39 6.42 25.21
N ASP A 184 -5.69 7.16 26.28
CA ASP A 184 -5.32 6.82 27.67
C ASP A 184 -3.82 6.51 27.85
N ARG A 185 -2.97 7.27 27.20
CA ARG A 185 -1.52 7.10 27.26
C ARG A 185 -1.00 7.04 28.70
N GLY A 186 -0.18 6.03 29.01
CA GLY A 186 0.39 5.81 30.33
C GLY A 186 -0.56 5.16 31.35
N LYS A 187 -1.77 4.79 30.95
CA LYS A 187 -2.75 4.06 31.79
C LYS A 187 -2.85 2.59 31.35
N LYS A 188 -3.40 1.74 32.22
CA LYS A 188 -3.68 0.33 31.87
C LYS A 188 -4.66 0.18 30.72
N THR A 189 -5.49 1.19 30.48
CA THR A 189 -6.45 1.28 29.36
C THR A 189 -5.85 1.88 28.09
N SER A 190 -4.54 2.12 28.06
CA SER A 190 -3.85 2.69 26.90
C SER A 190 -4.05 1.80 25.66
N ARG A 191 -4.47 2.43 24.58
CA ARG A 191 -4.72 1.74 23.30
C ARG A 191 -4.48 2.64 22.11
N CYS A 192 -4.15 2.01 20.99
CA CYS A 192 -4.14 2.65 19.68
C CYS A 192 -5.54 2.65 19.09
N GLN A 193 -5.89 3.69 18.39
CA GLN A 193 -7.11 3.77 17.60
C GLN A 193 -6.76 4.20 16.17
N VAL A 194 -7.24 3.43 15.18
CA VAL A 194 -6.99 3.70 13.76
C VAL A 194 -8.27 3.69 12.96
N GLU A 195 -8.30 4.46 11.88
CA GLU A 195 -9.33 4.42 10.84
C GLU A 195 -8.66 4.15 9.50
N ILE A 196 -9.27 3.28 8.69
CA ILE A 196 -8.82 2.99 7.32
C ILE A 196 -9.48 3.96 6.36
N ASP A 197 -8.73 4.42 5.36
CA ASP A 197 -9.23 5.26 4.27
C ASP A 197 -10.12 4.45 3.31
N GLU A 198 -11.33 4.93 3.04
CA GLU A 198 -12.25 4.33 2.09
C GLU A 198 -11.65 4.21 0.69
N GLU A 199 -10.89 5.21 0.26
CA GLU A 199 -10.26 5.22 -1.06
C GLU A 199 -9.17 4.16 -1.18
N MET A 200 -8.42 3.90 -0.11
CA MET A 200 -7.42 2.84 -0.07
C MET A 200 -8.07 1.45 -0.21
N VAL A 201 -9.21 1.24 0.41
CA VAL A 201 -9.94 -0.05 0.37
C VAL A 201 -10.39 -0.41 -1.05
N VAL A 202 -10.67 0.56 -1.90
CA VAL A 202 -11.04 0.34 -3.31
C VAL A 202 -9.95 -0.40 -4.10
N LEU A 203 -8.68 -0.27 -3.70
CA LEU A 203 -7.57 -1.00 -4.34
C LEU A 203 -7.70 -2.53 -4.23
N PHE A 204 -8.43 -3.02 -3.23
CA PHE A 204 -8.70 -4.45 -3.03
C PHE A 204 -9.86 -4.98 -3.88
N ALA A 205 -10.75 -4.12 -4.35
CA ALA A 205 -11.98 -4.51 -5.01
C ALA A 205 -11.75 -5.29 -6.32
N GLY A 206 -12.66 -6.23 -6.64
CA GLY A 206 -12.62 -6.99 -7.89
C GLY A 206 -11.50 -8.03 -7.95
N ASP A 207 -11.17 -8.66 -6.83
CA ASP A 207 -10.14 -9.70 -6.70
C ASP A 207 -8.71 -9.23 -7.07
N HIS A 208 -8.45 -7.91 -7.03
CA HIS A 208 -7.14 -7.32 -7.31
C HIS A 208 -6.23 -7.27 -6.07
N TYR A 209 -6.24 -8.35 -5.31
CA TYR A 209 -5.39 -8.52 -4.14
C TYR A 209 -4.89 -9.96 -4.05
N SER A 210 -3.83 -10.16 -3.28
CA SER A 210 -3.23 -11.46 -3.03
C SER A 210 -3.22 -11.76 -1.55
N LYS A 211 -3.40 -13.04 -1.20
CA LYS A 211 -3.41 -13.54 0.18
C LYS A 211 -2.18 -14.40 0.43
N PHE A 212 -1.69 -14.38 1.65
CA PHE A 212 -0.53 -15.17 2.07
C PHE A 212 -0.58 -15.52 3.54
N VAL A 213 0.11 -16.60 3.93
CA VAL A 213 0.19 -17.05 5.32
C VAL A 213 1.08 -16.11 6.12
N TRP A 214 0.50 -15.45 7.13
CA TRP A 214 1.14 -14.38 7.89
C TRP A 214 2.40 -14.81 8.61
N GLU A 215 2.34 -15.91 9.35
CA GLU A 215 3.46 -16.39 10.15
C GLU A 215 4.74 -16.60 9.34
N LYS A 216 4.61 -17.15 8.13
CA LYS A 216 5.73 -17.37 7.21
C LYS A 216 6.17 -16.09 6.51
N TYR A 217 5.22 -15.27 6.11
CA TYR A 217 5.48 -14.02 5.40
C TYR A 217 6.29 -13.03 6.25
N ARG A 218 5.92 -12.85 7.52
CA ARG A 218 6.61 -11.92 8.42
C ARG A 218 8.06 -12.33 8.74
N GLU A 219 8.41 -13.60 8.56
CA GLU A 219 9.77 -14.12 8.77
C GLU A 219 10.70 -13.87 7.57
N LEU A 220 10.16 -13.52 6.41
CA LEU A 220 10.97 -13.22 5.23
C LEU A 220 11.82 -11.97 5.47
N SER A 221 13.05 -11.99 4.91
CA SER A 221 13.85 -10.76 4.84
C SER A 221 13.11 -9.70 4.00
N PRO A 222 13.39 -8.40 4.18
CA PRO A 222 12.74 -7.37 3.39
C PRO A 222 12.83 -7.60 1.87
N THR A 223 13.99 -7.98 1.37
CA THR A 223 14.20 -8.28 -0.06
C THR A 223 13.38 -9.49 -0.50
N ALA A 224 13.40 -10.58 0.26
CA ALA A 224 12.60 -11.78 -0.03
C ALA A 224 11.11 -11.49 0.02
N ARG A 225 10.65 -10.65 0.95
CA ARG A 225 9.26 -10.22 1.07
C ARG A 225 8.81 -9.44 -0.17
N ARG A 226 9.62 -8.50 -0.65
CA ARG A 226 9.29 -7.75 -1.86
C ARG A 226 9.25 -8.63 -3.10
N MET A 227 10.14 -9.60 -3.20
CA MET A 227 10.10 -10.60 -4.26
C MET A 227 8.83 -11.45 -4.18
N PHE A 228 8.47 -11.89 -2.99
CA PHE A 228 7.25 -12.65 -2.74
C PHE A 228 6.00 -11.84 -3.09
N ASP A 229 5.91 -10.57 -2.68
CA ASP A 229 4.81 -9.67 -3.02
C ASP A 229 4.60 -9.60 -4.54
N TYR A 230 5.67 -9.46 -5.29
CA TYR A 230 5.61 -9.45 -6.76
C TYR A 230 5.07 -10.75 -7.31
N PHE A 231 5.64 -11.90 -6.91
CA PHE A 231 5.26 -13.20 -7.47
C PHE A 231 3.82 -13.59 -7.13
N VAL A 232 3.39 -13.37 -5.90
CA VAL A 232 2.03 -13.73 -5.49
C VAL A 232 0.97 -12.84 -6.15
N SER A 233 1.34 -11.64 -6.58
CA SER A 233 0.44 -10.70 -7.27
C SER A 233 0.13 -11.08 -8.73
N HIS A 234 0.85 -12.04 -9.31
CA HIS A 234 0.69 -12.48 -10.69
C HIS A 234 0.17 -13.92 -10.72
N LYS A 235 -0.87 -14.18 -11.53
CA LYS A 235 -1.38 -15.55 -11.73
C LYS A 235 -0.34 -16.44 -12.41
N GLU A 236 0.38 -15.88 -13.37
CA GLU A 236 1.49 -16.50 -14.08
C GLU A 236 2.70 -15.59 -13.96
N PRO A 237 3.63 -15.88 -13.02
CA PRO A 237 4.80 -15.03 -12.82
C PRO A 237 5.68 -15.03 -14.07
N PHE A 238 5.94 -13.85 -14.60
CA PHE A 238 6.94 -13.65 -15.64
C PHE A 238 8.35 -13.71 -15.06
N PRO A 239 9.37 -14.07 -15.86
CA PRO A 239 10.74 -13.88 -15.47
C PRO A 239 10.99 -12.41 -15.10
N LEU A 240 11.35 -12.18 -13.85
CA LEU A 240 11.61 -10.84 -13.35
C LEU A 240 13.06 -10.46 -13.65
N LYS A 241 13.26 -9.41 -14.44
CA LYS A 241 14.59 -8.87 -14.69
C LYS A 241 15.16 -8.30 -13.40
N LEU A 242 16.45 -8.53 -13.15
CA LEU A 242 17.14 -8.03 -11.96
C LEU A 242 16.98 -6.51 -11.81
N GLU A 243 17.08 -5.76 -12.89
CA GLU A 243 16.92 -4.31 -12.90
C GLU A 243 15.51 -3.88 -12.49
N THR A 244 14.47 -4.55 -12.99
CA THR A 244 13.06 -4.30 -12.60
C THR A 244 12.88 -4.57 -11.11
N PHE A 245 13.42 -5.66 -10.60
CA PHE A 245 13.36 -6.00 -9.18
C PHE A 245 14.09 -4.97 -8.32
N ARG A 246 15.25 -4.53 -8.74
CA ARG A 246 16.02 -3.47 -8.07
C ARG A 246 15.19 -2.18 -7.93
N LEU A 247 14.53 -1.77 -9.01
CA LEU A 247 13.66 -0.59 -9.01
C LEU A 247 12.44 -0.77 -8.10
N MET A 248 11.83 -1.96 -8.07
CA MET A 248 10.74 -2.29 -7.15
C MET A 248 11.14 -2.22 -5.68
N CYS A 249 12.39 -2.51 -5.38
CA CYS A 249 12.96 -2.39 -4.02
C CYS A 249 13.31 -0.94 -3.65
N GLY A 250 13.08 0.03 -4.54
CA GLY A 250 13.33 1.45 -4.28
C GLY A 250 14.78 1.85 -4.40
N SER A 251 15.62 1.06 -5.10
CA SER A 251 17.01 1.42 -5.34
C SER A 251 17.11 2.47 -6.45
N ASP A 252 17.44 3.71 -6.08
CA ASP A 252 17.64 4.83 -7.00
C ASP A 252 19.10 4.97 -7.46
N SER A 253 20.02 4.13 -6.99
CA SER A 253 21.42 4.26 -7.36
C SER A 253 21.62 3.95 -8.83
N ALA A 254 21.76 5.00 -9.63
CA ALA A 254 22.45 4.92 -10.90
C ALA A 254 23.88 4.41 -10.61
N ARG A 255 24.26 3.34 -11.24
CA ARG A 255 25.67 2.90 -11.29
C ARG A 255 26.34 3.54 -12.49
#